data_0d05558a880864f4b3f87dbc28921b20
#
_entry.id   0d05558a880864f4b3f87dbc28921b20
#
_cell.length_a   1.000
_cell.length_b   1.000
_cell.length_c   1.000
_cell.angle_alpha   90.00
_cell.angle_beta   90.00
_cell.angle_gamma   90.00
#
_symmetry.space_group_name_H-M   'P 1'
#
loop_
_entity.id
_entity.type
_entity.pdbx_description
1 polymer ?
#
loop_
_entity_poly.entity_id
_entity_poly.type
_entity_poly.pdbx_seq_one_letter_code
_entity_poly.pdbx_strand_id
1 'polypeptide(L)'
;MGKLELNKKRKKSALYNTAFELFTTKGLAKTTISDIVENAGVAKGTFYLYFKDKYDIRNKLISHKAGELFSEAHVALEASHITGFTAQLHFIVDNILDRLETESSLLGFISKNLSWGVFKDAFQEQADDDDFP
;
A
#
# COMPACT_ATOMS: atom_id res chain seq x y z
N MET A 1 -15.84 11.06 -11.82
CA MET A 1 -16.09 10.00 -10.84
C MET A 1 -17.34 10.33 -10.02
N GLY A 2 -18.26 9.41 -9.90
CA GLY A 2 -19.47 9.62 -9.14
C GLY A 2 -19.22 9.61 -7.63
N LYS A 3 -20.17 10.18 -6.90
CA LYS A 3 -20.10 10.26 -5.45
C LYS A 3 -19.97 8.87 -4.78
N LEU A 4 -20.71 7.88 -5.32
CA LEU A 4 -20.69 6.53 -4.80
C LEU A 4 -19.30 5.89 -4.95
N GLU A 5 -18.67 6.05 -6.10
CA GLU A 5 -17.34 5.53 -6.35
C GLU A 5 -16.28 6.20 -5.47
N LEU A 6 -16.43 7.50 -5.25
CA LEU A 6 -15.54 8.24 -4.37
C LEU A 6 -15.65 7.72 -2.94
N ASN A 7 -16.86 7.45 -2.48
CA ASN A 7 -17.08 6.90 -1.13
C ASN A 7 -16.46 5.51 -1.00
N LYS A 8 -16.57 4.68 -2.03
CA LYS A 8 -15.94 3.34 -2.04
C LYS A 8 -14.43 3.44 -1.93
N LYS A 9 -13.81 4.34 -2.69
CA LYS A 9 -12.37 4.57 -2.62
C LYS A 9 -11.94 5.06 -1.25
N ARG A 10 -12.71 5.96 -0.67
CA ARG A 10 -12.42 6.49 0.66
C ARG A 10 -12.45 5.41 1.73
N LYS A 11 -13.45 4.53 1.67
CA LYS A 11 -13.59 3.42 2.61
C LYS A 11 -12.45 2.41 2.45
N LYS A 12 -12.09 2.09 1.21
CA LYS A 12 -10.97 1.19 0.92
C LYS A 12 -9.65 1.77 1.42
N SER A 13 -9.40 3.06 1.17
CA SER A 13 -8.21 3.75 1.67
C SER A 13 -8.16 3.75 3.19
N ALA A 14 -9.29 3.99 3.85
CA ALA A 14 -9.36 3.96 5.30
C ALA A 14 -9.00 2.58 5.84
N LEU A 15 -9.45 1.52 5.18
CA LEU A 15 -9.11 0.15 5.57
C LEU A 15 -7.61 -0.12 5.42
N TYR A 16 -7.01 0.31 4.30
CA TYR A 16 -5.57 0.15 4.08
C TYR A 16 -4.75 0.90 5.13
N ASN A 17 -5.08 2.17 5.35
CA ASN A 17 -4.33 3.00 6.30
C ASN A 17 -4.44 2.46 7.72
N THR A 18 -5.63 2.04 8.11
CA THR A 18 -5.87 1.49 9.45
C THR A 18 -5.16 0.14 9.62
N ALA A 19 -5.26 -0.73 8.62
CA ALA A 19 -4.59 -2.02 8.67
C ALA A 19 -3.08 -1.84 8.76
N PHE A 20 -2.51 -0.93 7.99
CA PHE A 20 -1.07 -0.64 8.06
C PHE A 20 -0.66 -0.20 9.46
N GLU A 21 -1.41 0.73 10.05
CA GLU A 21 -1.14 1.22 11.38
C GLU A 21 -1.20 0.10 12.42
N LEU A 22 -2.24 -0.72 12.38
CA LEU A 22 -2.40 -1.81 13.35
C LEU A 22 -1.36 -2.91 13.15
N PHE A 23 -1.05 -3.26 11.91
CA PHE A 23 -0.02 -4.27 11.63
C PHE A 23 1.36 -3.82 12.06
N THR A 24 1.65 -2.52 11.98
CA THR A 24 2.97 -2.00 12.37
C THR A 24 3.11 -1.69 13.84
N THR A 25 2.00 -1.49 14.56
CA THR A 25 2.02 -1.22 16.01
C THR A 25 1.70 -2.46 16.84
N LYS A 26 0.63 -3.16 16.51
CA LYS A 26 0.13 -4.31 17.24
C LYS A 26 0.64 -5.64 16.71
N GLY A 27 0.96 -5.67 15.44
CA GLY A 27 1.36 -6.87 14.73
C GLY A 27 0.17 -7.59 14.09
N LEU A 28 0.48 -8.35 13.04
CA LEU A 28 -0.54 -9.08 12.28
C LEU A 28 -1.29 -10.10 13.16
N ALA A 29 -0.56 -10.84 13.97
CA ALA A 29 -1.14 -11.90 14.79
C ALA A 29 -2.19 -11.37 15.78
N LYS A 30 -1.95 -10.19 16.34
CA LYS A 30 -2.81 -9.59 17.36
C LYS A 30 -3.89 -8.67 16.79
N THR A 31 -3.90 -8.43 15.51
CA THR A 31 -4.88 -7.58 14.84
C THR A 31 -6.04 -8.43 14.33
N THR A 32 -7.27 -8.02 14.62
CA THR A 32 -8.46 -8.71 14.10
C THR A 32 -9.14 -7.84 13.05
N ILE A 33 -10.01 -8.44 12.25
CA ILE A 33 -10.82 -7.69 11.29
C ILE A 33 -11.70 -6.68 12.04
N SER A 34 -12.24 -7.06 13.20
CA SER A 34 -13.03 -6.15 14.02
C SER A 34 -12.22 -4.93 14.44
N ASP A 35 -10.95 -5.11 14.84
CA ASP A 35 -10.06 -3.99 15.14
C ASP A 35 -9.92 -3.05 13.95
N ILE A 36 -9.72 -3.61 12.78
CA ILE A 36 -9.52 -2.80 11.56
C ILE A 36 -10.76 -1.98 11.24
N VAL A 37 -11.93 -2.63 11.20
CA VAL A 37 -13.16 -1.91 10.80
C VAL A 37 -13.59 -0.89 11.84
N GLU A 38 -13.45 -1.19 13.11
CA GLU A 38 -13.78 -0.25 14.17
C GLU A 38 -12.90 1.00 14.11
N ASN A 39 -11.60 0.82 13.93
CA ASN A 39 -10.68 1.95 13.85
C ASN A 39 -10.79 2.69 12.53
N ALA A 40 -11.16 2.02 11.45
CA ALA A 40 -11.36 2.67 10.16
C ALA A 40 -12.70 3.38 10.05
N GLY A 41 -13.63 3.09 10.96
CA GLY A 41 -14.95 3.67 10.94
C GLY A 41 -15.83 3.16 9.80
N VAL A 42 -15.67 1.89 9.44
CA VAL A 42 -16.47 1.26 8.38
C VAL A 42 -17.18 0.00 8.92
N ALA A 43 -18.21 -0.42 8.21
CA ALA A 43 -18.92 -1.64 8.57
C ALA A 43 -18.10 -2.88 8.20
N LYS A 44 -18.26 -3.94 8.96
CA LYS A 44 -17.56 -5.21 8.71
C LYS A 44 -17.89 -5.78 7.33
N GLY A 45 -19.13 -5.62 6.89
CA GLY A 45 -19.53 -6.02 5.53
C GLY A 45 -18.75 -5.29 4.45
N THR A 46 -18.40 -4.04 4.69
CA THR A 46 -17.60 -3.25 3.76
C THR A 46 -16.21 -3.86 3.60
N PHE A 47 -15.60 -4.33 4.70
CA PHE A 47 -14.32 -5.03 4.63
C PHE A 47 -14.40 -6.22 3.68
N TYR A 48 -15.43 -7.04 3.83
CA TYR A 48 -15.57 -8.26 3.03
C TYR A 48 -15.94 -8.02 1.58
N LEU A 49 -16.32 -6.80 1.21
CA LEU A 49 -16.45 -6.43 -0.21
C LEU A 49 -15.09 -6.40 -0.91
N TYR A 50 -14.02 -6.10 -0.19
CA TYR A 50 -12.70 -5.88 -0.78
C TYR A 50 -11.69 -6.96 -0.43
N PHE A 51 -11.82 -7.57 0.73
CA PHE A 51 -10.80 -8.48 1.27
C PHE A 51 -11.45 -9.72 1.85
N LYS A 52 -10.76 -10.85 1.70
CA LYS A 52 -11.25 -12.13 2.25
C LYS A 52 -10.99 -12.24 3.75
N ASP A 53 -9.81 -11.79 4.18
CA ASP A 53 -9.37 -11.86 5.57
C ASP A 53 -8.22 -10.89 5.79
N LYS A 54 -7.62 -10.91 6.97
CA LYS A 54 -6.53 -10.00 7.29
C LYS A 54 -5.24 -10.30 6.53
N TYR A 55 -5.05 -11.54 6.08
CA TYR A 55 -3.89 -11.88 5.26
C TYR A 55 -4.03 -11.35 3.85
N ASP A 56 -5.24 -11.33 3.36
CA ASP A 56 -5.55 -10.77 2.04
C ASP A 56 -5.26 -9.27 2.00
N ILE A 57 -5.74 -8.52 3.00
CA ILE A 57 -5.45 -7.08 3.05
C ILE A 57 -3.95 -6.82 3.26
N ARG A 58 -3.26 -7.66 4.06
CA ARG A 58 -1.82 -7.55 4.22
C ARG A 58 -1.09 -7.68 2.87
N ASN A 59 -1.45 -8.67 2.07
CA ASN A 59 -0.80 -8.91 0.79
C ASN A 59 -1.05 -7.75 -0.19
N LYS A 60 -2.28 -7.28 -0.25
CA LYS A 60 -2.64 -6.15 -1.10
C LYS A 60 -1.99 -4.85 -0.62
N LEU A 61 -1.80 -4.74 0.69
CA LEU A 61 -1.16 -3.57 1.29
C LEU A 61 0.30 -3.44 0.88
N ILE A 62 1.02 -4.55 0.73
CA ILE A 62 2.41 -4.52 0.25
C ILE A 62 2.46 -3.88 -1.14
N SER A 63 1.60 -4.34 -2.03
CA SER A 63 1.51 -3.79 -3.39
C SER A 63 1.10 -2.31 -3.37
N HIS A 64 0.12 -1.97 -2.54
CA HIS A 64 -0.36 -0.61 -2.42
C HIS A 64 0.75 0.34 -1.95
N LYS A 65 1.50 -0.06 -0.94
CA LYS A 65 2.61 0.74 -0.42
C LYS A 65 3.76 0.87 -1.42
N ALA A 66 4.08 -0.21 -2.13
CA ALA A 66 5.08 -0.17 -3.18
C ALA A 66 4.66 0.79 -4.30
N GLY A 67 3.37 0.74 -4.68
CA GLY A 67 2.83 1.66 -5.68
C GLY A 67 2.95 3.11 -5.27
N GLU A 68 2.70 3.41 -4.00
CA GLU A 68 2.87 4.77 -3.47
C GLU A 68 4.31 5.25 -3.58
N LEU A 69 5.27 4.38 -3.22
CA LEU A 69 6.69 4.72 -3.30
C LEU A 69 7.13 5.05 -4.72
N PHE A 70 6.75 4.21 -5.68
CA PHE A 70 7.10 4.45 -7.08
C PHE A 70 6.39 5.66 -7.66
N SER A 71 5.13 5.87 -7.29
CA SER A 71 4.37 7.03 -7.75
C SER A 71 4.99 8.34 -7.26
N GLU A 72 5.36 8.40 -5.99
CA GLU A 72 6.01 9.58 -5.40
C GLU A 72 7.35 9.86 -6.08
N ALA A 73 8.14 8.80 -6.31
CA ALA A 73 9.43 8.94 -6.97
C ALA A 73 9.27 9.42 -8.42
N HIS A 74 8.24 8.93 -9.10
CA HIS A 74 7.97 9.34 -10.49
C HIS A 74 7.57 10.81 -10.58
N VAL A 75 6.69 11.26 -9.67
CA VAL A 75 6.29 12.68 -9.63
C VAL A 75 7.50 13.57 -9.34
N ALA A 76 8.35 13.17 -8.40
CA ALA A 76 9.57 13.93 -8.07
C ALA A 76 10.53 13.96 -9.26
N LEU A 77 10.65 12.85 -9.98
CA LEU A 77 11.51 12.77 -11.17
C LEU A 77 11.05 13.74 -12.25
N GLU A 78 9.76 13.78 -12.53
CA GLU A 78 9.22 14.71 -13.53
C GLU A 78 9.47 16.16 -13.16
N ALA A 79 9.33 16.50 -11.88
CA ALA A 79 9.58 17.85 -11.39
C ALA A 79 11.07 18.23 -11.44
N SER A 80 11.95 17.25 -11.43
CA SER A 80 13.40 17.48 -11.43
C SER A 80 13.99 17.85 -12.78
N HIS A 81 13.29 17.49 -13.86
CA HIS A 81 13.75 17.66 -15.25
C HIS A 81 15.08 16.96 -15.56
N ILE A 82 15.41 15.92 -14.80
CA ILE A 82 16.61 15.12 -15.05
C ILE A 82 16.40 14.29 -16.32
N THR A 83 17.43 14.27 -17.18
CA THR A 83 17.41 13.50 -18.41
C THR A 83 18.47 12.40 -18.39
N GLY A 84 18.27 11.37 -19.20
CA GLY A 84 19.18 10.25 -19.29
C GLY A 84 18.77 9.10 -18.38
N PHE A 85 18.83 7.91 -18.91
CA PHE A 85 18.34 6.70 -18.23
C PHE A 85 19.05 6.47 -16.88
N THR A 86 20.37 6.51 -16.88
CA THR A 86 21.13 6.23 -15.66
C THR A 86 20.85 7.24 -14.56
N ALA A 87 20.81 8.53 -14.92
CA ALA A 87 20.53 9.59 -13.95
C ALA A 87 19.11 9.47 -13.39
N GLN A 88 18.15 9.16 -14.24
CA GLN A 88 16.76 8.97 -13.83
C GLN A 88 16.62 7.76 -12.91
N LEU A 89 17.29 6.67 -13.22
CA LEU A 89 17.26 5.47 -12.40
C LEU A 89 17.84 5.73 -11.00
N HIS A 90 19.00 6.41 -10.95
CA HIS A 90 19.62 6.79 -9.67
C HIS A 90 18.70 7.68 -8.85
N PHE A 91 18.06 8.64 -9.49
CA PHE A 91 17.13 9.54 -8.81
C PHE A 91 15.98 8.77 -8.17
N ILE A 92 15.37 7.84 -8.91
CA ILE A 92 14.25 7.06 -8.41
C ILE A 92 14.68 6.19 -7.23
N VAL A 93 15.82 5.50 -7.35
CA VAL A 93 16.33 4.65 -6.27
C VAL A 93 16.62 5.48 -5.03
N ASP A 94 17.30 6.61 -5.18
CA ASP A 94 17.62 7.49 -4.04
C ASP A 94 16.36 8.03 -3.37
N ASN A 95 15.36 8.40 -4.15
CA ASN A 95 14.09 8.91 -3.63
C ASN A 95 13.38 7.84 -2.79
N ILE A 96 13.35 6.61 -3.28
CA ILE A 96 12.73 5.50 -2.57
C ILE A 96 13.49 5.17 -1.28
N LEU A 97 14.82 5.12 -1.36
CA LEU A 97 15.65 4.84 -0.18
C LEU A 97 15.50 5.91 0.90
N ASP A 98 15.45 7.18 0.51
CA ASP A 98 15.22 8.29 1.45
C ASP A 98 13.87 8.13 2.15
N ARG A 99 12.83 7.75 1.43
CA ARG A 99 11.51 7.55 2.00
C ARG A 99 11.52 6.40 3.01
N LEU A 100 12.19 5.31 2.68
CA LEU A 100 12.30 4.16 3.58
C LEU A 100 13.10 4.48 4.83
N GLU A 101 14.12 5.34 4.73
CA GLU A 101 14.88 5.79 5.88
C GLU A 101 14.05 6.65 6.82
N THR A 102 13.23 7.54 6.26
CA THR A 102 12.42 8.46 7.07
C THR A 102 11.18 7.78 7.66
N GLU A 103 10.73 6.70 7.07
CA GLU A 103 9.55 5.99 7.53
C GLU A 103 9.89 4.54 7.89
N SER A 104 10.47 4.36 9.08
CA SER A 104 10.96 3.06 9.52
C SER A 104 9.88 2.00 9.63
N SER A 105 8.64 2.38 9.93
CA SER A 105 7.52 1.44 10.00
C SER A 105 7.21 0.81 8.65
N LEU A 106 7.36 1.58 7.56
CA LEU A 106 7.18 1.09 6.21
C LEU A 106 8.25 0.06 5.85
N LEU A 107 9.50 0.38 6.14
CA LEU A 107 10.61 -0.53 5.90
C LEU A 107 10.44 -1.82 6.71
N GLY A 108 10.07 -1.70 7.98
CA GLY A 108 9.84 -2.85 8.84
C GLY A 108 8.70 -3.73 8.33
N PHE A 109 7.61 -3.11 7.89
CA PHE A 109 6.48 -3.85 7.34
C PHE A 109 6.87 -4.63 6.09
N ILE A 110 7.56 -3.99 5.16
CA ILE A 110 8.00 -4.64 3.92
C ILE A 110 8.96 -5.79 4.23
N SER A 111 9.94 -5.56 5.10
CA SER A 111 10.94 -6.56 5.46
C SER A 111 10.31 -7.80 6.10
N LYS A 112 9.37 -7.60 7.02
CA LYS A 112 8.71 -8.69 7.73
C LYS A 112 7.82 -9.54 6.83
N ASN A 113 7.21 -8.92 5.83
CA ASN A 113 6.19 -9.56 5.02
C ASN A 113 6.68 -9.92 3.62
N LEU A 114 7.95 -9.67 3.33
CA LEU A 114 8.51 -9.91 2.02
C LEU A 114 8.93 -11.36 1.88
N SER A 115 8.13 -12.13 1.17
CA SER A 115 8.48 -13.46 0.71
C SER A 115 8.17 -13.51 -0.78
N TRP A 116 8.77 -14.46 -1.50
CA TRP A 116 8.52 -14.54 -2.94
C TRP A 116 7.05 -14.73 -3.26
N GLY A 117 6.38 -15.62 -2.51
CA GLY A 117 4.95 -15.86 -2.73
C GLY A 117 4.09 -14.65 -2.49
N VAL A 118 4.29 -13.98 -1.37
CA VAL A 118 3.54 -12.75 -1.04
C VAL A 118 3.83 -11.66 -2.05
N PHE A 119 5.09 -11.47 -2.40
CA PHE A 119 5.52 -10.46 -3.36
C PHE A 119 4.88 -10.70 -4.73
N LYS A 120 4.93 -11.94 -5.21
CA LYS A 120 4.35 -12.31 -6.48
C LYS A 120 2.83 -12.07 -6.50
N ASP A 121 2.15 -12.51 -5.44
CA ASP A 121 0.70 -12.35 -5.34
C ASP A 121 0.32 -10.86 -5.28
N ALA A 122 1.10 -10.06 -4.54
CA ALA A 122 0.85 -8.63 -4.43
C ALA A 122 0.98 -7.94 -5.78
N PHE A 123 1.98 -8.30 -6.58
CA PHE A 123 2.15 -7.74 -7.92
C PHE A 123 1.00 -8.11 -8.84
N GLN A 124 0.53 -9.33 -8.75
CA GLN A 124 -0.59 -9.78 -9.55
C GLN A 124 -1.86 -9.01 -9.19
N GLU A 125 -2.11 -8.84 -7.89
CA GLU A 125 -3.24 -8.06 -7.40
C GLU A 125 -3.16 -6.61 -7.85
N GLN A 126 -1.96 -6.03 -7.81
CA GLN A 126 -1.75 -4.66 -8.26
C GLN A 126 -2.06 -4.52 -9.74
N ALA A 127 -1.64 -5.47 -10.55
CA ALA A 127 -1.93 -5.46 -11.98
C ALA A 127 -3.44 -5.52 -12.23
N ASP A 128 -4.15 -6.33 -11.47
CA ASP A 128 -5.60 -6.44 -11.57
C ASP A 128 -6.30 -5.15 -11.13
N ASP A 129 -5.83 -4.55 -10.03
CA ASP A 129 -6.38 -3.29 -9.52
C ASP A 129 -6.10 -2.11 -10.46
N ASP A 130 -4.96 -2.13 -11.13
CA ASP A 130 -4.56 -1.06 -12.04
C ASP A 130 -5.05 -1.29 -13.46
N ASP A 131 -5.88 -2.27 -13.66
CA ASP A 131 -6.40 -2.63 -14.96
C ASP A 131 -7.48 -1.67 -15.45
N PHE A 132 -7.53 -0.52 -14.90
CA PHE A 132 -8.39 0.51 -15.39
C PHE A 132 -7.53 1.71 -15.69
N PRO A 133 -7.86 2.34 -16.77
CA PRO A 133 -7.11 3.52 -17.22
C PRO A 133 -7.05 4.58 -16.12
#